data_55ef162c2ad53b33746ac8c5af985e6c
#
_entry.id   55ef162c2ad53b33746ac8c5af985e6c
#
_cell.length_a   1.000
_cell.length_b   1.000
_cell.length_c   1.000
_cell.angle_alpha   90.00
_cell.angle_beta   90.00
_cell.angle_gamma   90.00
#
_symmetry.space_group_name_H-M   'P 1'
#
loop_
_entity.id
_entity.type
_entity.pdbx_description
1 polymer ?
#
loop_
_entity_poly.entity_id
_entity_poly.type
_entity_poly.pdbx_seq_one_letter_code
_entity_poly.pdbx_strand_id
1 'polypeptide(L)'
;MIMIGYSDSAKDAGVMAASWAQYQAQDALIKTCEKAGIELTLFHGRGGSIGRGGAPAHAALLSQPPGSLKGGLRVTEQGEMIRFKYGLPEVTISSLSLYTSAILEANLLPPPEPKESWCRIMDELSDISCDLYRG
;
A
#
# COMPACT_ATOMS: atom_id res chain seq x y z
N MET A 1 2.13 15.03 -4.48
CA MET A 1 1.94 13.61 -4.85
C MET A 1 3.29 12.94 -5.01
N ILE A 2 3.45 11.73 -4.45
CA ILE A 2 4.69 10.92 -4.51
C ILE A 2 4.32 9.52 -4.98
N MET A 3 5.10 8.98 -5.95
CA MET A 3 4.90 7.62 -6.45
C MET A 3 5.63 6.60 -5.59
N ILE A 4 4.96 5.52 -5.24
CA ILE A 4 5.54 4.34 -4.58
C ILE A 4 5.78 3.26 -5.63
N GLY A 5 7.04 2.81 -5.74
CA GLY A 5 7.42 1.69 -6.60
C GLY A 5 7.24 0.35 -5.88
N TYR A 6 6.91 -0.70 -6.61
CA TYR A 6 6.63 -2.02 -6.03
C TYR A 6 7.48 -3.14 -6.64
N SER A 7 7.34 -3.32 -7.95
CA SER A 7 7.91 -4.47 -8.64
C SER A 7 9.45 -4.44 -8.66
N ASP A 8 10.03 -3.27 -8.82
CA ASP A 8 11.49 -3.11 -8.86
C ASP A 8 12.10 -3.35 -7.47
N SER A 9 11.48 -2.84 -6.42
CA SER A 9 11.91 -3.09 -5.04
C SER A 9 11.84 -4.57 -4.68
N ALA A 10 10.75 -5.26 -5.07
CA ALA A 10 10.59 -6.69 -4.80
C ALA A 10 11.58 -7.57 -5.58
N LYS A 11 11.98 -7.15 -6.78
CA LYS A 11 13.02 -7.84 -7.55
C LYS A 11 14.42 -7.66 -6.96
N ASP A 12 14.66 -6.53 -6.31
CA ASP A 12 15.97 -6.23 -5.71
C ASP A 12 16.14 -6.84 -4.31
N ALA A 13 15.11 -6.77 -3.46
CA ALA A 13 15.22 -7.13 -2.05
C ALA A 13 14.31 -8.30 -1.60
N GLY A 14 13.54 -8.88 -2.51
CA GLY A 14 12.48 -9.84 -2.16
C GLY A 14 11.19 -9.14 -1.69
N VAL A 15 10.10 -9.88 -1.73
CA VAL A 15 8.75 -9.32 -1.46
C VAL A 15 8.61 -8.83 -0.02
N MET A 16 9.13 -9.57 0.95
CA MET A 16 8.98 -9.25 2.37
C MET A 16 9.72 -7.96 2.72
N ALA A 17 11.00 -7.89 2.42
CA ALA A 17 11.82 -6.71 2.70
C ALA A 17 11.32 -5.47 1.94
N ALA A 18 10.94 -5.64 0.67
CA ALA A 18 10.38 -4.55 -0.13
C ALA A 18 9.06 -4.02 0.45
N SER A 19 8.17 -4.91 0.91
CA SER A 19 6.88 -4.50 1.49
C SER A 19 7.06 -3.74 2.80
N TRP A 20 7.98 -4.19 3.65
CA TRP A 20 8.28 -3.50 4.90
C TRP A 20 8.93 -2.13 4.66
N ALA A 21 9.91 -2.04 3.77
CA ALA A 21 10.52 -0.77 3.39
C ALA A 21 9.51 0.23 2.79
N GLN A 22 8.56 -0.25 2.00
CA GLN A 22 7.46 0.58 1.47
C GLN A 22 6.55 1.10 2.57
N TYR A 23 6.21 0.27 3.56
CA TYR A 23 5.43 0.70 4.71
C TYR A 23 6.15 1.82 5.48
N GLN A 24 7.42 1.62 5.82
CA GLN A 24 8.24 2.61 6.53
C GLN A 24 8.40 3.91 5.73
N ALA A 25 8.63 3.81 4.43
CA ALA A 25 8.77 4.99 3.57
C ALA A 25 7.47 5.82 3.51
N GLN A 26 6.31 5.16 3.40
CA GLN A 26 5.02 5.82 3.42
C GLN A 26 4.78 6.53 4.76
N ASP A 27 5.02 5.84 5.88
CA ASP A 27 4.86 6.41 7.22
C ASP A 27 5.75 7.65 7.43
N ALA A 28 7.03 7.55 7.04
CA ALA A 28 7.96 8.67 7.12
C ALA A 28 7.55 9.87 6.23
N LEU A 29 7.06 9.61 5.02
CA LEU A 29 6.56 10.64 4.11
C LEU A 29 5.33 11.35 4.67
N ILE A 30 4.38 10.60 5.23
CA ILE A 30 3.17 11.16 5.85
C ILE A 30 3.58 12.11 6.98
N LYS A 31 4.39 11.63 7.93
CA LYS A 31 4.86 12.43 9.08
C LYS A 31 5.64 13.68 8.66
N THR A 32 6.45 13.57 7.61
CA THR A 32 7.23 14.71 7.08
C THR A 32 6.33 15.74 6.42
N CYS A 33 5.39 15.31 5.59
CA CYS A 33 4.48 16.21 4.90
C CYS A 33 3.52 16.90 5.88
N GLU A 34 3.02 16.18 6.89
CA GLU A 34 2.17 16.77 7.94
C GLU A 34 2.90 17.85 8.72
N LYS A 35 4.16 17.61 9.12
CA LYS A 35 4.99 18.63 9.79
C LYS A 35 5.25 19.87 8.93
N ALA A 36 5.34 19.69 7.63
CA ALA A 36 5.56 20.77 6.67
C ALA A 36 4.25 21.46 6.22
N GLY A 37 3.08 21.00 6.66
CA GLY A 37 1.78 21.50 6.22
C GLY A 37 1.48 21.22 4.74
N ILE A 38 2.08 20.17 4.19
CA ILE A 38 1.93 19.78 2.78
C ILE A 38 0.91 18.64 2.68
N GLU A 39 -0.10 18.80 1.83
CA GLU A 39 -1.03 17.73 1.50
C GLU A 39 -0.33 16.66 0.65
N LEU A 40 -0.33 15.42 1.14
CA LEU A 40 0.29 14.28 0.48
C LEU A 40 -0.77 13.36 -0.14
N THR A 41 -0.61 13.08 -1.44
CA THR A 41 -1.30 11.97 -2.10
C THR A 41 -0.24 10.95 -2.53
N LEU A 42 -0.40 9.72 -2.09
CA LEU A 42 0.44 8.61 -2.53
C LEU A 42 -0.11 8.02 -3.83
N PHE A 43 0.78 7.84 -4.80
CA PHE A 43 0.47 7.19 -6.06
C PHE A 43 1.12 5.81 -6.09
N HIS A 44 0.29 4.77 -6.01
CA HIS A 44 0.75 3.39 -6.05
C HIS A 44 0.99 2.97 -7.49
N GLY A 45 2.26 2.79 -7.82
CA GLY A 45 2.68 2.41 -9.16
C GLY A 45 2.23 1.00 -9.54
N ARG A 46 2.40 0.70 -10.81
CA ARG A 46 2.05 -0.58 -11.41
C ARG A 46 2.80 -1.73 -10.73
N GLY A 47 2.08 -2.71 -10.27
CA GLY A 47 2.66 -3.91 -9.69
C GLY A 47 2.50 -4.06 -8.19
N GLY A 48 1.90 -3.08 -7.52
CA GLY A 48 1.61 -3.19 -6.10
C GLY A 48 0.62 -4.29 -5.76
N SER A 49 0.72 -4.78 -4.54
CA SER A 49 -0.20 -5.75 -3.96
C SER A 49 -1.64 -5.21 -3.84
N ILE A 50 -1.81 -3.90 -3.91
CA ILE A 50 -3.13 -3.27 -3.94
C ILE A 50 -3.80 -3.60 -5.28
N GLY A 51 -4.61 -4.65 -5.28
CA GLY A 51 -5.34 -5.10 -6.46
C GLY A 51 -4.68 -6.23 -7.26
N ARG A 52 -3.58 -6.82 -6.79
CA ARG A 52 -2.97 -8.02 -7.39
C ARG A 52 -3.14 -9.27 -6.53
N GLY A 53 -3.52 -10.32 -7.21
CA GLY A 53 -3.17 -11.71 -6.92
C GLY A 53 -3.34 -12.20 -5.50
N GLY A 54 -4.51 -12.14 -4.90
CA GLY A 54 -4.85 -12.94 -3.77
C GLY A 54 -5.17 -12.24 -2.45
N ALA A 55 -4.66 -11.03 -2.21
CA ALA A 55 -5.15 -10.27 -1.06
C ALA A 55 -6.42 -9.51 -1.47
N PRO A 56 -7.51 -9.59 -0.70
CA PRO A 56 -8.66 -8.73 -0.92
C PRO A 56 -8.21 -7.27 -0.91
N ALA A 57 -8.58 -6.49 -1.93
CA ALA A 57 -8.15 -5.10 -2.06
C ALA A 57 -8.48 -4.26 -0.80
N HIS A 58 -9.59 -4.57 -0.14
CA HIS A 58 -9.98 -3.97 1.14
C HIS A 58 -8.91 -4.17 2.23
N ALA A 59 -8.51 -5.41 2.49
CA ALA A 59 -7.49 -5.72 3.49
C ALA A 59 -6.13 -5.10 3.15
N ALA A 60 -5.76 -5.10 1.87
CA ALA A 60 -4.53 -4.47 1.41
C ALA A 60 -4.51 -2.96 1.63
N LEU A 61 -5.64 -2.28 1.49
CA LEU A 61 -5.76 -0.85 1.78
C LEU A 61 -5.70 -0.56 3.28
N LEU A 62 -6.35 -1.37 4.10
CA LEU A 62 -6.31 -1.23 5.55
C LEU A 62 -4.96 -1.60 6.18
N SER A 63 -4.11 -2.33 5.47
CA SER A 63 -2.75 -2.64 5.90
C SER A 63 -1.72 -1.53 5.64
N GLN A 64 -2.13 -0.44 5.00
CA GLN A 64 -1.25 0.71 4.78
C GLN A 64 -1.07 1.52 6.08
N PRO A 65 0.01 2.32 6.19
CA PRO A 65 0.20 3.20 7.35
C PRO A 65 -0.99 4.13 7.59
N PRO A 66 -1.34 4.41 8.86
CA PRO A 66 -2.38 5.39 9.18
C PRO A 66 -2.13 6.73 8.47
N GLY A 67 -3.17 7.31 7.90
CA GLY A 67 -3.08 8.57 7.16
C GLY A 67 -2.65 8.44 5.70
N SER A 68 -2.21 7.27 5.23
CA SER A 68 -1.77 7.06 3.84
C SER A 68 -2.85 7.30 2.79
N LEU A 69 -4.11 7.13 3.16
CA LEU A 69 -5.28 7.30 2.31
C LEU A 69 -6.04 8.62 2.53
N LYS A 70 -5.50 9.52 3.35
CA LYS A 70 -6.13 10.82 3.68
C LYS A 70 -6.32 11.72 2.45
N GLY A 71 -5.35 11.71 1.54
CA GLY A 71 -5.42 12.40 0.24
C GLY A 71 -6.12 11.60 -0.87
N GLY A 72 -6.77 10.50 -0.51
CA GLY A 72 -7.38 9.56 -1.45
C GLY A 72 -6.42 8.49 -1.96
N LEU A 73 -6.93 7.59 -2.79
CA LEU A 73 -6.17 6.52 -3.42
C LEU A 73 -5.92 6.83 -4.90
N ARG A 74 -4.66 6.82 -5.30
CA ARG A 74 -4.28 6.81 -6.71
C ARG A 74 -3.46 5.56 -7.01
N VAL A 75 -3.96 4.75 -7.93
CA VAL A 75 -3.33 3.47 -8.30
C VAL A 75 -3.33 3.31 -9.83
N THR A 76 -2.27 2.70 -10.37
CA THR A 76 -2.24 2.28 -11.77
C THR A 76 -2.73 0.84 -11.88
N GLU A 77 -3.82 0.63 -12.59
CA GLU A 77 -4.29 -0.71 -12.94
C GLU A 77 -3.56 -1.24 -14.17
N GLN A 78 -3.40 -2.56 -14.24
CA GLN A 78 -2.95 -3.22 -15.46
C GLN A 78 -4.08 -3.25 -16.48
N GLY A 79 -3.75 -3.06 -17.77
CA GLY A 79 -4.74 -2.98 -18.84
C GLY A 79 -5.70 -4.18 -18.89
N GLU A 80 -5.18 -5.39 -18.72
CA GLU A 80 -5.96 -6.61 -18.65
C GLU A 80 -6.94 -6.66 -17.46
N MET A 81 -6.60 -6.03 -16.34
CA MET A 81 -7.45 -5.98 -15.14
C MET A 81 -8.59 -4.98 -15.24
N ILE A 82 -8.46 -3.98 -16.11
CA ILE A 82 -9.51 -2.97 -16.32
C ILE A 82 -10.81 -3.64 -16.78
N ARG A 83 -10.73 -4.55 -17.74
CA ARG A 83 -11.91 -5.27 -18.24
C ARG A 83 -12.53 -6.15 -17.14
N PHE A 84 -11.73 -6.81 -16.34
CA PHE A 84 -12.23 -7.67 -15.23
C PHE A 84 -12.91 -6.88 -14.14
N LYS A 85 -12.35 -5.72 -13.78
CA LYS A 85 -12.87 -4.91 -12.67
C LYS A 85 -13.98 -3.94 -13.07
N TYR A 86 -13.95 -3.48 -14.33
CA TYR A 86 -14.79 -2.37 -14.79
C TYR A 86 -15.51 -2.65 -16.13
N GLY A 87 -15.46 -3.88 -16.61
CA GLY A 87 -16.06 -4.25 -17.91
C GLY A 87 -17.57 -4.45 -17.87
N LEU A 88 -18.15 -4.71 -16.72
CA LEU A 88 -19.58 -4.87 -16.51
C LEU A 88 -20.06 -3.93 -15.40
N PRO A 89 -21.25 -3.28 -15.56
CA PRO A 89 -21.73 -2.30 -14.58
C PRO A 89 -21.79 -2.83 -13.14
N GLU A 90 -22.30 -4.05 -12.93
CA GLU A 90 -22.46 -4.66 -11.63
C GLU A 90 -21.11 -4.92 -10.97
N VAL A 91 -20.13 -5.41 -11.75
CA VAL A 91 -18.76 -5.66 -11.26
C VAL A 91 -18.05 -4.34 -10.96
N THR A 92 -18.30 -3.32 -11.79
CA THR A 92 -17.76 -1.96 -11.58
C THR A 92 -18.26 -1.38 -10.26
N ILE A 93 -19.57 -1.42 -10.03
CA ILE A 93 -20.19 -0.92 -8.79
C ILE A 93 -19.61 -1.66 -7.58
N SER A 94 -19.52 -2.99 -7.65
CA SER A 94 -18.93 -3.82 -6.58
C SER A 94 -17.48 -3.44 -6.31
N SER A 95 -16.66 -3.29 -7.35
CA SER A 95 -15.25 -2.91 -7.24
C SER A 95 -15.09 -1.52 -6.63
N LEU A 96 -15.82 -0.54 -7.12
CA LEU A 96 -15.75 0.84 -6.61
C LEU A 96 -16.29 0.95 -5.19
N SER A 97 -17.35 0.23 -4.84
CA SER A 97 -17.88 0.18 -3.48
C SER A 97 -16.87 -0.39 -2.49
N LEU A 98 -16.14 -1.44 -2.89
CA LEU A 98 -15.09 -2.04 -2.07
C LEU A 98 -13.94 -1.06 -1.82
N TYR A 99 -13.46 -0.36 -2.84
CA TYR A 99 -12.42 0.66 -2.67
C TYR A 99 -12.91 1.84 -1.82
N THR A 100 -14.12 2.31 -2.08
CA THR A 100 -14.72 3.44 -1.34
C THR A 100 -14.90 3.09 0.14
N SER A 101 -15.43 1.90 0.45
CA SER A 101 -15.59 1.47 1.84
C SER A 101 -14.26 1.35 2.58
N ALA A 102 -13.24 0.78 1.94
CA ALA A 102 -11.91 0.66 2.54
C ALA A 102 -11.26 2.04 2.81
N ILE A 103 -11.39 3.00 1.88
CA ILE A 103 -10.88 4.35 2.05
C ILE A 103 -11.63 5.06 3.18
N LEU A 104 -12.96 4.96 3.24
CA LEU A 104 -13.75 5.53 4.32
C LEU A 104 -13.37 4.93 5.67
N GLU A 105 -13.26 3.61 5.75
CA GLU A 105 -12.86 2.91 6.97
C GLU A 105 -11.47 3.36 7.44
N ALA A 106 -10.49 3.39 6.54
CA ALA A 106 -9.13 3.81 6.86
C ALA A 106 -9.03 5.26 7.36
N ASN A 107 -9.93 6.14 6.91
CA ASN A 107 -9.95 7.54 7.35
C ASN A 107 -10.79 7.79 8.60
N LEU A 108 -11.90 7.08 8.77
CA LEU A 108 -12.82 7.25 9.90
C LEU A 108 -12.43 6.39 11.12
N LEU A 109 -11.85 5.22 10.86
CA LEU A 109 -11.42 4.24 11.85
C LEU A 109 -9.98 3.81 11.53
N PRO A 110 -8.99 4.72 11.58
CA PRO A 110 -7.63 4.39 11.18
C PRO A 110 -7.08 3.23 12.01
N PRO A 111 -6.31 2.33 11.38
CA PRO A 111 -5.65 1.26 12.11
C PRO A 111 -4.72 1.86 13.17
N PRO A 112 -4.48 1.12 14.28
CA PRO A 112 -3.56 1.59 15.31
C PRO A 112 -2.14 1.68 14.75
N GLU A 113 -1.35 2.61 15.27
CA GLU A 113 0.08 2.67 15.01
C GLU A 113 0.75 1.35 15.44
N PRO A 114 1.71 0.82 14.66
CA PRO A 114 2.42 -0.39 15.04
C PRO A 114 3.25 -0.14 16.31
N LYS A 115 3.30 -1.13 17.20
CA LYS A 115 4.14 -1.07 18.39
C LYS A 115 5.62 -1.09 18.00
N GLU A 116 6.46 -0.37 18.70
CA GLU A 116 7.90 -0.33 18.46
C GLU A 116 8.55 -1.73 18.49
N SER A 117 8.06 -2.61 19.37
CA SER A 117 8.53 -4.00 19.43
C SER A 117 8.22 -4.78 18.14
N TRP A 118 7.10 -4.50 17.50
CA TRP A 118 6.74 -5.12 16.22
C TRP A 118 7.61 -4.59 15.08
N CYS A 119 7.87 -3.28 15.08
CA CYS A 119 8.75 -2.66 14.08
C CYS A 119 10.15 -3.27 14.13
N ARG A 120 10.72 -3.46 15.34
CA ARG A 120 12.03 -4.11 15.50
C ARG A 120 12.06 -5.54 14.98
N ILE A 121 11.04 -6.34 15.27
CA ILE A 121 10.94 -7.70 14.72
C ILE A 121 10.84 -7.66 13.19
N MET A 122 10.07 -6.74 12.63
CA MET A 122 9.94 -6.60 11.19
C MET A 122 11.25 -6.12 10.54
N ASP A 123 12.03 -5.27 11.20
CA ASP A 123 13.36 -4.86 10.73
C ASP A 123 14.30 -6.08 10.64
N GLU A 124 14.39 -6.87 11.71
CA GLU A 124 15.21 -8.09 11.73
C GLU A 124 14.79 -9.11 10.67
N LEU A 125 13.48 -9.36 10.53
CA LEU A 125 12.93 -10.26 9.52
C LEU A 125 13.19 -9.75 8.09
N SER A 126 13.08 -8.44 7.88
CA SER A 126 13.37 -7.79 6.62
C SER A 126 14.82 -7.98 6.21
N ASP A 127 15.76 -7.74 7.12
CA ASP A 127 17.21 -7.88 6.87
C ASP A 127 17.55 -9.32 6.54
N ILE A 128 17.12 -10.28 7.34
CA ILE A 128 17.35 -11.72 7.10
C ILE A 128 16.74 -12.15 5.76
N SER A 129 15.53 -11.71 5.45
CA SER A 129 14.85 -12.05 4.20
C SER A 129 15.57 -11.46 2.98
N CYS A 130 16.06 -10.23 3.09
CA CYS A 130 16.82 -9.57 2.03
C CYS A 130 18.15 -10.29 1.75
N ASP A 131 18.87 -10.63 2.81
CA ASP A 131 20.15 -11.35 2.71
C ASP A 131 19.96 -12.73 2.06
N LEU A 132 18.94 -13.47 2.50
CA LEU A 132 18.61 -14.77 1.89
C LEU A 132 18.19 -14.66 0.42
N TYR A 133 17.49 -13.58 0.06
CA TYR A 133 17.03 -13.37 -1.31
C TYR A 133 18.19 -13.01 -2.26
N ARG A 134 19.14 -12.23 -1.77
CA ARG A 134 20.31 -11.81 -2.55
C ARG A 134 21.41 -12.87 -2.65
N GLY A 135 21.39 -13.86 -1.77
CA GLY A 135 22.30 -15.02 -1.77
C GLY A 135 23.67 -14.68 -1.23
#